data_b0a9f284168c4ef58e6860a39fb22c6e
#
_entry.id   b0a9f284168c4ef58e6860a39fb22c6e
#
_cell.length_a   1.000
_cell.length_b   1.000
_cell.length_c   1.000
_cell.angle_alpha   90.00
_cell.angle_beta   90.00
_cell.angle_gamma   90.00
#
_symmetry.space_group_name_H-M   'P 1'
#
loop_
_entity.id
_entity.type
_entity.pdbx_description
1 polymer ?
#
loop_
_entity_poly.entity_id
_entity_poly.type
_entity_poly.pdbx_seq_one_letter_code
_entity_poly.pdbx_strand_id
1 'polypeptide(L)'
;MTPTRRKAVAIVVAVLALCIFLPPNINGARFSNQLASNLSAALGREVKIGSVKYRLFPRPGFDLYDFKVMDDPAFSAEPLLLCGKVTADLRLTSLWEGRLEIAKLKLTDDAAQPSLNLVYERDHWNMEPLLLRVEQVPTAPTAKRSAEQRSRFPYIEASGGRINLKLGPEKKPYALTNTDFAFWLAAEDTWHVRLEGHPVRTDMNLSDTGRVRVEGDVKRSANLRDMPVKLQVSWEKSQLGQFSGLVLGHDKGWRGELNATAEIAGPLADLHINATADVDSFRRFDINRNAMPRVRTRCLGDYTKGILGLKCDTPLGSGGLLMTAHATPSTQNYDLSLVANRVPLSLLAALARQARRSLPDDFTASGDLNAAFGFHSHAGVHDFHGTGMSTPFVLQSAAGDKPFAVSAVRFHIGAGDTPSVLVVKKKKSSAPAQPTPATAPSAAYDTGSLSVDSFSVQMGPSTTLEIQGSLDSNGYFVSAKGMVPMERLLAFGRTTGFHSQIANTTASALVDLNVSGPWANFTAPRLRGTAHLQNLAAWIPGLKDRLVMSEADAQITDTSLVLSKINGQFEHSPIAFSGLISSPLNCTGSAPCPLQFDLHLDTLALPDAA
;
A
#
# COMPACT_ATOMS: atom_id res chain seq x y z
N MET A 1 34.69 45.51 -53.23
CA MET A 1 33.68 46.00 -52.28
C MET A 1 33.61 47.52 -52.48
N THR A 2 32.47 48.02 -52.91
CA THR A 2 32.23 49.47 -53.12
C THR A 2 32.30 50.20 -51.75
N PRO A 3 32.78 51.45 -51.71
CA PRO A 3 32.97 52.23 -50.48
C PRO A 3 31.69 52.37 -49.65
N THR A 4 30.54 52.30 -50.26
CA THR A 4 29.21 52.26 -49.59
C THR A 4 28.96 50.97 -48.84
N ARG A 5 29.36 49.80 -49.33
CA ARG A 5 29.25 48.53 -48.64
C ARG A 5 30.17 48.42 -47.41
N ARG A 6 31.38 49.02 -47.49
CA ARG A 6 32.30 49.09 -46.34
C ARG A 6 31.75 49.94 -45.20
N LYS A 7 31.10 51.11 -45.57
CA LYS A 7 30.44 51.96 -44.57
C LYS A 7 29.22 51.28 -43.94
N ALA A 8 28.42 50.55 -44.72
CA ALA A 8 27.27 49.81 -44.18
C ALA A 8 27.72 48.66 -43.23
N VAL A 9 28.76 47.95 -43.62
CA VAL A 9 29.34 46.89 -42.75
C VAL A 9 29.94 47.51 -41.49
N ALA A 10 30.65 48.65 -41.59
CA ALA A 10 31.20 49.30 -40.40
C ALA A 10 30.11 49.85 -39.47
N ILE A 11 29.00 50.35 -40.00
CA ILE A 11 27.83 50.76 -39.20
C ILE A 11 27.17 49.59 -38.55
N VAL A 12 26.96 48.43 -39.22
CA VAL A 12 26.41 47.23 -38.66
C VAL A 12 27.33 46.66 -37.57
N VAL A 13 28.65 46.63 -37.79
CA VAL A 13 29.63 46.22 -36.79
C VAL A 13 29.67 47.17 -35.60
N ALA A 14 29.59 48.51 -35.85
CA ALA A 14 29.53 49.51 -34.78
C ALA A 14 28.24 49.41 -33.97
N VAL A 15 27.09 49.16 -34.62
CA VAL A 15 25.80 48.93 -33.93
C VAL A 15 25.82 47.61 -33.15
N LEU A 16 26.37 46.55 -33.73
CA LEU A 16 26.58 45.28 -33.01
C LEU A 16 27.55 45.44 -31.83
N ALA A 17 28.66 46.16 -32.01
CA ALA A 17 29.60 46.47 -30.94
C ALA A 17 28.94 47.36 -29.88
N LEU A 18 28.17 48.37 -30.28
CA LEU A 18 27.40 49.19 -29.35
C LEU A 18 26.37 48.37 -28.56
N CYS A 19 25.67 47.43 -29.18
CA CYS A 19 24.76 46.52 -28.52
C CYS A 19 25.47 45.54 -27.58
N ILE A 20 26.74 45.18 -27.84
CA ILE A 20 27.55 44.26 -27.02
C ILE A 20 28.25 45.02 -25.88
N PHE A 21 28.70 46.28 -26.11
CA PHE A 21 29.51 47.05 -25.16
C PHE A 21 28.71 48.11 -24.38
N LEU A 22 27.47 48.38 -24.71
CA LEU A 22 26.58 49.07 -23.78
C LEU A 22 26.03 48.03 -22.80
N PRO A 23 26.62 47.85 -21.61
CA PRO A 23 25.87 47.24 -20.54
C PRO A 23 24.69 48.18 -20.33
N PRO A 24 23.43 47.70 -20.33
CA PRO A 24 22.33 48.55 -19.97
C PRO A 24 22.55 48.96 -18.50
N ASN A 25 23.04 50.18 -18.30
CA ASN A 25 22.99 50.89 -17.02
C ASN A 25 21.52 51.24 -16.69
N ILE A 26 20.63 50.31 -16.98
CA ILE A 26 19.26 50.29 -16.50
C ILE A 26 19.39 49.92 -15.05
N ASN A 27 19.00 50.82 -14.18
CA ASN A 27 18.99 50.64 -12.72
C ASN A 27 18.24 49.34 -12.41
N GLY A 28 18.99 48.22 -12.31
CA GLY A 28 18.45 46.86 -12.24
C GLY A 28 17.43 46.70 -11.12
N ALA A 29 17.60 47.47 -10.02
CA ALA A 29 16.70 47.51 -8.89
C ALA A 29 15.32 48.13 -9.20
N ARG A 30 15.29 49.21 -10.02
CA ARG A 30 14.00 49.80 -10.44
C ARG A 30 13.23 48.88 -11.37
N PHE A 31 13.92 48.22 -12.31
CA PHE A 31 13.32 47.29 -13.24
C PHE A 31 12.81 46.01 -12.51
N SER A 32 13.58 45.47 -11.59
CA SER A 32 13.13 44.30 -10.80
C SER A 32 11.89 44.61 -9.97
N ASN A 33 11.84 45.78 -9.33
CA ASN A 33 10.67 46.21 -8.55
C ASN A 33 9.43 46.44 -9.44
N GLN A 34 9.61 47.06 -10.60
CA GLN A 34 8.51 47.28 -11.56
C GLN A 34 7.99 45.95 -12.13
N LEU A 35 8.89 45.02 -12.46
CA LEU A 35 8.53 43.68 -12.91
C LEU A 35 7.83 42.88 -11.81
N ALA A 36 8.34 42.92 -10.58
CA ALA A 36 7.72 42.31 -9.43
C ALA A 36 6.30 42.87 -9.17
N SER A 37 6.13 44.18 -9.23
CA SER A 37 4.82 44.84 -9.10
C SER A 37 3.83 44.40 -10.19
N ASN A 38 4.27 44.37 -11.44
CA ASN A 38 3.45 43.96 -12.59
C ASN A 38 3.03 42.47 -12.45
N LEU A 39 3.97 41.60 -12.07
CA LEU A 39 3.69 40.18 -11.83
C LEU A 39 2.77 39.99 -10.62
N SER A 40 2.97 40.78 -9.55
CA SER A 40 2.09 40.76 -8.38
C SER A 40 0.65 41.13 -8.74
N ALA A 41 0.48 42.16 -9.55
CA ALA A 41 -0.84 42.59 -10.04
C ALA A 41 -1.48 41.51 -10.93
N ALA A 42 -0.71 40.90 -11.83
CA ALA A 42 -1.20 39.84 -12.72
C ALA A 42 -1.57 38.55 -11.99
N LEU A 43 -0.75 38.13 -11.04
CA LEU A 43 -0.97 36.89 -10.28
C LEU A 43 -1.89 37.09 -9.06
N GLY A 44 -2.06 38.34 -8.60
CA GLY A 44 -2.79 38.67 -7.37
C GLY A 44 -2.14 38.12 -6.11
N ARG A 45 -0.84 37.89 -6.17
CA ARG A 45 0.03 37.43 -5.10
C ARG A 45 1.27 38.30 -5.04
N GLU A 46 1.83 38.51 -3.88
CA GLU A 46 3.09 39.24 -3.74
C GLU A 46 4.22 38.46 -4.43
N VAL A 47 4.87 39.08 -5.40
CA VAL A 47 6.04 38.53 -6.10
C VAL A 47 7.29 39.29 -5.67
N LYS A 48 8.33 38.56 -5.28
CA LYS A 48 9.65 39.10 -4.90
C LYS A 48 10.70 38.59 -5.88
N ILE A 49 11.53 39.52 -6.36
CA ILE A 49 12.63 39.23 -7.28
C ILE A 49 13.89 39.87 -6.69
N GLY A 50 14.91 39.07 -6.40
CA GLY A 50 16.16 39.58 -5.86
C GLY A 50 16.94 40.43 -6.87
N SER A 51 17.16 39.92 -8.07
CA SER A 51 17.83 40.67 -9.15
C SER A 51 17.40 40.18 -10.53
N VAL A 52 17.57 41.05 -11.52
CA VAL A 52 17.28 40.79 -12.94
C VAL A 52 18.52 41.07 -13.77
N LYS A 53 18.93 40.12 -14.61
CA LYS A 53 20.00 40.26 -15.57
C LYS A 53 19.46 40.10 -16.98
N TYR A 54 19.89 40.97 -17.88
CA TYR A 54 19.60 40.86 -19.30
C TYR A 54 20.53 39.84 -19.94
N ARG A 55 19.99 39.04 -20.83
CA ARG A 55 20.72 38.07 -21.61
C ARG A 55 20.45 38.32 -23.10
N LEU A 56 21.50 38.50 -23.88
CA LEU A 56 21.39 38.71 -25.30
C LEU A 56 21.65 37.45 -26.12
N PHE A 57 22.54 36.58 -25.61
CA PHE A 57 22.96 35.38 -26.31
C PHE A 57 22.80 34.14 -25.41
N PRO A 58 22.44 32.92 -25.90
CA PRO A 58 22.11 32.57 -27.30
C PRO A 58 20.71 33.02 -27.71
N ARG A 59 19.82 33.36 -26.79
CA ARG A 59 18.49 33.93 -27.02
C ARG A 59 18.30 35.15 -26.14
N PRO A 60 17.80 36.26 -26.70
CA PRO A 60 17.53 37.44 -25.89
C PRO A 60 16.47 37.13 -24.84
N GLY A 61 16.66 37.67 -23.65
CA GLY A 61 15.77 37.39 -22.52
C GLY A 61 16.24 37.98 -21.21
N PHE A 62 15.66 37.49 -20.14
CA PHE A 62 15.94 37.91 -18.77
C PHE A 62 16.23 36.69 -17.90
N ASP A 63 17.20 36.80 -17.02
CA ASP A 63 17.45 35.88 -15.92
C ASP A 63 17.03 36.54 -14.62
N LEU A 64 16.03 35.98 -13.95
CA LEU A 64 15.50 36.45 -12.67
C LEU A 64 16.11 35.57 -11.58
N TYR A 65 16.69 36.17 -10.57
CA TYR A 65 17.30 35.48 -9.43
C TYR A 65 16.48 35.70 -8.16
N ASP A 66 16.45 34.71 -7.27
CA ASP A 66 15.67 34.70 -6.02
C ASP A 66 14.19 35.01 -6.25
N PHE A 67 13.60 34.30 -7.21
CA PHE A 67 12.20 34.46 -7.56
C PHE A 67 11.29 33.77 -6.56
N LYS A 68 10.36 34.53 -5.97
CA LYS A 68 9.39 34.03 -4.97
C LYS A 68 8.00 34.57 -5.31
N VAL A 69 7.02 33.66 -5.28
CA VAL A 69 5.59 34.02 -5.28
C VAL A 69 5.06 33.67 -3.89
N MET A 70 4.66 34.67 -3.13
CA MET A 70 4.13 34.45 -1.78
C MET A 70 2.74 33.79 -1.85
N ASP A 71 2.44 32.98 -0.87
CA ASP A 71 1.10 32.39 -0.75
C ASP A 71 0.13 33.36 -0.07
N ASP A 72 -1.16 32.97 -0.07
CA ASP A 72 -2.16 33.65 0.75
C ASP A 72 -1.92 33.33 2.22
N PRO A 73 -1.82 34.35 3.09
CA PRO A 73 -1.64 34.13 4.52
C PRO A 73 -2.73 33.23 5.14
N ALA A 74 -3.89 33.11 4.51
CA ALA A 74 -4.96 32.20 4.95
C ALA A 74 -4.58 30.71 4.81
N PHE A 75 -3.67 30.36 3.88
CA PHE A 75 -3.21 28.99 3.64
C PHE A 75 -1.84 28.73 4.26
N SER A 76 -0.85 29.62 4.01
CA SER A 76 0.51 29.41 4.49
C SER A 76 1.30 30.74 4.55
N ALA A 77 2.25 30.80 5.50
CA ALA A 77 3.26 31.86 5.55
C ALA A 77 4.45 31.57 4.61
N GLU A 78 4.54 30.35 4.07
CA GLU A 78 5.60 29.95 3.14
C GLU A 78 5.28 30.45 1.72
N PRO A 79 6.28 30.69 0.86
CA PRO A 79 6.02 31.04 -0.53
C PRO A 79 5.32 29.87 -1.26
N LEU A 80 4.34 30.19 -2.12
CA LEU A 80 3.71 29.22 -3.03
C LEU A 80 4.75 28.66 -4.01
N LEU A 81 5.57 29.54 -4.60
CA LEU A 81 6.64 29.17 -5.53
C LEU A 81 7.95 29.82 -5.10
N LEU A 82 8.99 29.02 -4.98
CA LEU A 82 10.37 29.45 -4.75
C LEU A 82 11.24 28.90 -5.86
N CYS A 83 12.09 29.75 -6.46
CA CYS A 83 13.02 29.32 -7.50
C CYS A 83 14.28 30.18 -7.45
N GLY A 84 15.45 29.55 -7.42
CA GLY A 84 16.73 30.26 -7.42
C GLY A 84 16.96 31.06 -8.69
N LYS A 85 16.56 30.52 -9.86
CA LYS A 85 16.70 31.17 -11.14
C LYS A 85 15.54 30.85 -12.07
N VAL A 86 14.93 31.89 -12.64
CA VAL A 86 13.95 31.80 -13.72
C VAL A 86 14.53 32.46 -14.97
N THR A 87 14.73 31.65 -16.01
CA THR A 87 15.19 32.15 -17.32
C THR A 87 13.98 32.38 -18.21
N ALA A 88 13.79 33.62 -18.64
CA ALA A 88 12.72 34.02 -19.54
C ALA A 88 13.29 34.35 -20.94
N ASP A 89 13.00 33.53 -21.94
CA ASP A 89 13.38 33.76 -23.33
C ASP A 89 12.30 34.59 -24.02
N LEU A 90 12.72 35.66 -24.73
CA LEU A 90 11.82 36.52 -25.49
C LEU A 90 11.49 35.92 -26.85
N ARG A 91 10.30 36.21 -27.33
CA ARG A 91 9.86 35.86 -28.69
C ARG A 91 10.39 36.87 -29.70
N LEU A 92 11.32 36.43 -30.53
CA LEU A 92 11.97 37.34 -31.52
C LEU A 92 10.98 37.95 -32.50
N THR A 93 9.96 37.20 -32.92
CA THR A 93 8.94 37.70 -33.86
C THR A 93 8.12 38.85 -33.28
N SER A 94 7.79 38.80 -31.97
CA SER A 94 7.03 39.86 -31.31
C SER A 94 7.85 41.16 -31.09
N LEU A 95 9.18 41.03 -30.95
CA LEU A 95 10.07 42.20 -30.86
C LEU A 95 10.07 43.01 -32.13
N TRP A 96 9.96 42.38 -33.29
CA TRP A 96 9.85 43.08 -34.58
C TRP A 96 8.54 43.85 -34.73
N GLU A 97 7.52 43.41 -34.01
CA GLU A 97 6.21 44.06 -33.92
C GLU A 97 6.14 45.10 -32.79
N GLY A 98 7.27 45.39 -32.13
CA GLY A 98 7.34 46.31 -30.99
C GLY A 98 6.70 45.78 -29.71
N ARG A 99 6.45 44.44 -29.62
CA ARG A 99 5.84 43.79 -28.45
C ARG A 99 6.86 42.92 -27.71
N LEU A 100 6.82 42.95 -26.39
CA LEU A 100 7.68 42.17 -25.53
C LEU A 100 6.89 40.95 -25.04
N GLU A 101 7.07 39.79 -25.70
CA GLU A 101 6.42 38.54 -25.35
C GLU A 101 7.44 37.50 -24.92
N ILE A 102 7.11 36.75 -23.88
CA ILE A 102 7.92 35.62 -23.39
C ILE A 102 7.56 34.38 -24.19
N ALA A 103 8.56 33.75 -24.80
CA ALA A 103 8.38 32.50 -25.53
C ALA A 103 8.51 31.29 -24.62
N LYS A 104 9.45 31.34 -23.65
CA LYS A 104 9.76 30.23 -22.75
C LYS A 104 10.17 30.75 -21.38
N LEU A 105 9.68 30.07 -20.35
CA LEU A 105 10.11 30.23 -18.96
C LEU A 105 10.75 28.90 -18.50
N LYS A 106 11.98 28.97 -18.05
CA LYS A 106 12.70 27.84 -17.51
C LYS A 106 13.07 28.11 -16.07
N LEU A 107 12.56 27.27 -15.18
CA LEU A 107 12.88 27.27 -13.76
C LEU A 107 14.01 26.27 -13.50
N THR A 108 15.11 26.75 -12.93
CA THR A 108 16.31 25.93 -12.73
C THR A 108 16.84 26.08 -11.31
N ASP A 109 17.56 25.05 -10.90
CA ASP A 109 18.29 25.04 -9.64
C ASP A 109 19.66 25.69 -9.83
N ASP A 110 19.78 26.94 -9.38
CA ASP A 110 21.07 27.67 -9.41
C ASP A 110 21.57 27.96 -7.97
N ALA A 111 20.67 28.41 -7.09
CA ALA A 111 20.94 28.69 -5.67
C ALA A 111 19.89 28.06 -4.74
N ALA A 112 18.70 27.74 -5.28
CA ALA A 112 17.63 27.08 -4.58
C ALA A 112 16.81 26.23 -5.55
N GLN A 113 16.60 24.99 -5.23
CA GLN A 113 15.79 24.05 -6.00
C GLN A 113 14.39 24.63 -6.25
N PRO A 114 13.88 24.63 -7.50
CA PRO A 114 12.51 25.07 -7.77
C PRO A 114 11.53 24.28 -6.88
N SER A 115 10.79 24.98 -6.04
CA SER A 115 9.82 24.35 -5.15
C SER A 115 8.45 25.01 -5.25
N LEU A 116 7.42 24.15 -5.38
CA LEU A 116 6.02 24.54 -5.40
C LEU A 116 5.34 23.97 -4.16
N ASN A 117 4.72 24.83 -3.35
CA ASN A 117 4.00 24.44 -2.14
C ASN A 117 2.49 24.46 -2.39
N LEU A 118 1.89 23.27 -2.53
CA LEU A 118 0.46 23.10 -2.72
C LEU A 118 -0.18 22.73 -1.39
N VAL A 119 -1.13 23.54 -0.95
CA VAL A 119 -1.87 23.36 0.31
C VAL A 119 -3.35 23.20 -0.02
N TYR A 120 -3.93 22.07 0.41
CA TYR A 120 -5.37 21.83 0.35
C TYR A 120 -5.97 22.02 1.73
N GLU A 121 -6.83 23.00 1.90
CA GLU A 121 -7.50 23.32 3.16
C GLU A 121 -8.90 23.86 2.88
N ARG A 122 -9.89 23.46 3.68
CA ARG A 122 -11.29 23.91 3.55
C ARG A 122 -11.88 23.71 2.15
N ASP A 123 -11.60 22.53 1.55
CA ASP A 123 -12.07 22.13 0.22
C ASP A 123 -11.51 22.96 -0.95
N HIS A 124 -10.43 23.74 -0.73
CA HIS A 124 -9.78 24.55 -1.75
C HIS A 124 -8.27 24.36 -1.76
N TRP A 125 -7.68 24.44 -2.96
CA TRP A 125 -6.25 24.54 -3.14
C TRP A 125 -5.79 25.98 -3.09
N ASN A 126 -4.65 26.25 -2.46
CA ASN A 126 -4.07 27.59 -2.41
C ASN A 126 -3.74 28.19 -3.79
N MET A 127 -3.55 27.35 -4.82
CA MET A 127 -3.32 27.82 -6.20
C MET A 127 -4.60 28.10 -6.98
N GLU A 128 -5.77 27.70 -6.53
CA GLU A 128 -7.05 27.84 -7.24
C GLU A 128 -7.38 29.29 -7.61
N PRO A 129 -7.26 30.29 -6.72
CA PRO A 129 -7.49 31.68 -7.07
C PRO A 129 -6.53 32.20 -8.14
N LEU A 130 -5.31 31.65 -8.19
CA LEU A 130 -4.29 32.04 -9.15
C LEU A 130 -4.62 31.52 -10.56
N LEU A 131 -5.07 30.27 -10.66
CA LEU A 131 -5.53 29.68 -11.92
C LEU A 131 -6.73 30.46 -12.49
N LEU A 132 -7.71 30.79 -11.66
CA LEU A 132 -8.88 31.58 -12.05
C LEU A 132 -8.50 32.97 -12.55
N ARG A 133 -7.48 33.64 -11.97
CA ARG A 133 -7.02 34.94 -12.43
C ARG A 133 -6.27 34.90 -13.77
N VAL A 134 -5.46 33.87 -13.97
CA VAL A 134 -4.78 33.69 -15.26
C VAL A 134 -5.80 33.51 -16.41
N GLU A 135 -6.97 32.96 -16.10
CA GLU A 135 -8.09 32.89 -17.05
C GLU A 135 -8.82 34.21 -17.25
N GLN A 136 -8.93 35.04 -16.21
CA GLN A 136 -9.67 36.29 -16.18
C GLN A 136 -8.85 37.49 -16.63
N VAL A 137 -7.77 37.34 -17.40
CA VAL A 137 -7.14 38.52 -18.02
C VAL A 137 -8.23 39.26 -18.82
N PRO A 138 -8.72 40.44 -18.34
CA PRO A 138 -9.91 41.05 -18.90
C PRO A 138 -9.59 41.55 -20.32
N THR A 139 -10.19 40.89 -21.29
CA THR A 139 -10.46 41.56 -22.55
C THR A 139 -11.58 42.54 -22.25
N ALA A 140 -11.26 43.85 -22.19
CA ALA A 140 -12.27 44.88 -22.07
C ALA A 140 -13.38 44.61 -23.08
N PRO A 141 -14.68 44.68 -22.70
CA PRO A 141 -15.80 44.29 -23.57
C PRO A 141 -15.93 45.11 -24.84
N THR A 142 -15.19 46.21 -24.95
CA THR A 142 -15.24 47.18 -26.06
C THR A 142 -14.08 47.08 -27.03
N ALA A 143 -13.05 46.27 -26.74
CA ALA A 143 -11.93 46.13 -27.67
C ALA A 143 -12.14 44.86 -28.52
N LYS A 144 -12.61 44.97 -29.74
CA LYS A 144 -12.42 43.97 -30.79
C LYS A 144 -10.92 43.82 -31.04
N ARG A 145 -10.22 43.08 -30.19
CA ARG A 145 -8.85 42.65 -30.50
C ARG A 145 -8.95 41.61 -31.60
N SER A 146 -8.36 41.92 -32.76
CA SER A 146 -8.14 40.93 -33.79
C SER A 146 -7.42 39.70 -33.18
N ALA A 147 -7.69 38.50 -33.68
CA ALA A 147 -7.06 37.25 -33.22
C ALA A 147 -5.52 37.34 -33.22
N GLU A 148 -4.94 38.20 -34.05
CA GLU A 148 -3.50 38.46 -34.15
C GLU A 148 -2.90 39.22 -32.95
N GLN A 149 -3.70 39.84 -32.10
CA GLN A 149 -3.22 40.66 -30.95
C GLN A 149 -3.20 39.92 -29.61
N ARG A 150 -3.52 38.63 -29.57
CA ARG A 150 -3.46 37.87 -28.33
C ARG A 150 -2.02 37.48 -28.03
N SER A 151 -1.54 37.84 -26.84
CA SER A 151 -0.27 37.36 -26.30
C SER A 151 -0.30 35.83 -26.24
N ARG A 152 0.67 35.16 -26.86
CA ARG A 152 0.77 33.70 -26.86
C ARG A 152 1.33 33.24 -25.52
N PHE A 153 0.68 32.25 -24.89
CA PHE A 153 1.14 31.68 -23.64
C PHE A 153 2.56 31.10 -23.77
N PRO A 154 3.47 31.37 -22.83
CA PRO A 154 4.82 30.84 -22.89
C PRO A 154 4.86 29.32 -22.62
N TYR A 155 5.88 28.66 -23.16
CA TYR A 155 6.25 27.31 -22.72
C TYR A 155 6.94 27.42 -21.35
N ILE A 156 6.38 26.76 -20.33
CA ILE A 156 6.93 26.77 -18.97
C ILE A 156 7.53 25.39 -18.70
N GLU A 157 8.77 25.33 -18.23
CA GLU A 157 9.42 24.11 -17.80
C GLU A 157 10.16 24.31 -16.47
N ALA A 158 10.21 23.27 -15.67
CA ALA A 158 11.06 23.15 -14.51
C ALA A 158 11.78 21.80 -14.56
N SER A 159 13.00 21.75 -14.11
CA SER A 159 13.79 20.52 -14.03
C SER A 159 14.39 20.35 -12.64
N GLY A 160 14.37 19.11 -12.14
CA GLY A 160 14.93 18.78 -10.83
C GLY A 160 14.21 19.47 -9.66
N GLY A 161 12.96 19.86 -9.85
CA GLY A 161 12.18 20.60 -8.87
C GLY A 161 11.63 19.75 -7.74
N ARG A 162 10.88 20.40 -6.85
CA ARG A 162 10.15 19.79 -5.74
C ARG A 162 8.73 20.33 -5.68
N ILE A 163 7.75 19.45 -5.56
CA ILE A 163 6.35 19.82 -5.29
C ILE A 163 5.97 19.29 -3.92
N ASN A 164 5.72 20.16 -2.97
CA ASN A 164 5.25 19.80 -1.64
C ASN A 164 3.72 19.79 -1.61
N LEU A 165 3.14 18.72 -1.09
CA LEU A 165 1.69 18.53 -0.97
C LEU A 165 1.32 18.45 0.51
N LYS A 166 0.52 19.40 0.97
CA LYS A 166 -0.02 19.43 2.34
C LYS A 166 -1.52 19.20 2.27
N LEU A 167 -1.97 18.01 2.68
CA LEU A 167 -3.36 17.56 2.56
C LEU A 167 -4.02 17.48 3.93
N GLY A 168 -5.20 18.10 4.05
CA GLY A 168 -6.06 18.01 5.22
C GLY A 168 -5.53 18.73 6.47
N PRO A 169 -6.27 18.64 7.59
CA PRO A 169 -5.96 19.38 8.83
C PRO A 169 -4.61 18.98 9.46
N GLU A 170 -4.20 17.72 9.30
CA GLU A 170 -2.90 17.23 9.81
C GLU A 170 -1.72 17.63 8.93
N LYS A 171 -1.96 18.23 7.75
CA LYS A 171 -0.95 18.68 6.78
C LYS A 171 0.16 17.64 6.57
N LYS A 172 -0.23 16.40 6.29
CA LYS A 172 0.72 15.29 6.07
C LYS A 172 1.72 15.68 4.99
N PRO A 173 3.02 15.57 5.28
CA PRO A 173 4.06 16.12 4.42
C PRO A 173 4.38 15.18 3.26
N TYR A 174 3.56 15.19 2.22
CA TYR A 174 3.87 14.52 0.96
C TYR A 174 4.61 15.46 0.01
N ALA A 175 5.53 14.93 -0.76
CA ALA A 175 6.21 15.67 -1.79
C ALA A 175 6.52 14.81 -3.03
N LEU A 176 6.67 15.46 -4.17
CA LEU A 176 7.35 14.91 -5.35
C LEU A 176 8.73 15.55 -5.42
N THR A 177 9.77 14.74 -5.50
CA THR A 177 11.17 15.17 -5.61
C THR A 177 11.74 14.83 -6.98
N ASN A 178 12.84 15.49 -7.35
CA ASN A 178 13.42 15.39 -8.69
C ASN A 178 12.36 15.54 -9.78
N THR A 179 11.54 16.59 -9.62
CA THR A 179 10.37 16.78 -10.44
C THR A 179 10.72 17.55 -11.70
N ASP A 180 10.45 16.92 -12.85
CA ASP A 180 10.45 17.58 -14.13
C ASP A 180 9.02 17.93 -14.51
N PHE A 181 8.80 19.19 -14.88
CA PHE A 181 7.49 19.72 -15.21
C PHE A 181 7.56 20.49 -16.52
N ALA A 182 6.56 20.33 -17.37
CA ALA A 182 6.36 21.18 -18.54
C ALA A 182 4.88 21.49 -18.72
N PHE A 183 4.60 22.73 -19.09
CA PHE A 183 3.25 23.23 -19.28
C PHE A 183 3.23 24.23 -20.45
N TRP A 184 2.37 23.97 -21.42
CA TRP A 184 2.27 24.85 -22.61
C TRP A 184 0.88 24.81 -23.22
N LEU A 185 0.60 25.82 -24.05
CA LEU A 185 -0.63 25.88 -24.82
C LEU A 185 -0.47 25.04 -26.10
N ALA A 186 -1.10 23.89 -26.17
CA ALA A 186 -1.07 22.98 -27.33
C ALA A 186 -2.03 23.46 -28.44
N ALA A 187 -3.17 24.04 -28.06
CA ALA A 187 -4.15 24.67 -28.94
C ALA A 187 -4.70 25.94 -28.28
N GLU A 188 -5.54 26.73 -28.96
CA GLU A 188 -6.04 28.02 -28.42
C GLU A 188 -6.74 27.88 -27.05
N ASP A 189 -7.40 26.75 -26.82
CA ASP A 189 -8.19 26.48 -25.62
C ASP A 189 -7.68 25.28 -24.80
N THR A 190 -6.53 24.70 -25.19
CA THR A 190 -6.05 23.46 -24.62
C THR A 190 -4.62 23.59 -24.10
N TRP A 191 -4.44 23.44 -22.83
CA TRP A 191 -3.14 23.32 -22.20
C TRP A 191 -2.70 21.86 -22.15
N HIS A 192 -1.43 21.63 -22.41
CA HIS A 192 -0.78 20.35 -22.19
C HIS A 192 0.11 20.41 -20.97
N VAL A 193 0.00 19.40 -20.11
CA VAL A 193 0.82 19.27 -18.90
C VAL A 193 1.61 17.97 -18.97
N ARG A 194 2.88 18.03 -18.56
CA ARG A 194 3.73 16.87 -18.34
C ARG A 194 4.45 17.06 -17.02
N LEU A 195 4.33 16.08 -16.15
CA LEU A 195 4.94 16.05 -14.83
C LEU A 195 5.57 14.66 -14.63
N GLU A 196 6.80 14.63 -14.15
CA GLU A 196 7.48 13.40 -13.76
C GLU A 196 8.23 13.65 -12.44
N GLY A 197 8.16 12.71 -11.48
CA GLY A 197 8.82 12.89 -10.20
C GLY A 197 8.73 11.65 -9.31
N HIS A 198 9.42 11.67 -8.18
CA HIS A 198 9.44 10.60 -7.20
C HIS A 198 8.62 10.99 -5.98
N PRO A 199 7.53 10.24 -5.64
CA PRO A 199 6.73 10.55 -4.46
C PRO A 199 7.49 10.18 -3.19
N VAL A 200 7.50 11.07 -2.21
CA VAL A 200 8.16 10.87 -0.91
C VAL A 200 7.32 11.44 0.23
N ARG A 201 7.63 11.00 1.44
CA ARG A 201 7.19 11.67 2.67
C ARG A 201 8.38 12.37 3.29
N THR A 202 8.18 13.60 3.76
CA THR A 202 9.26 14.41 4.36
C THR A 202 9.57 14.01 5.79
N ASP A 203 8.68 13.25 6.43
CA ASP A 203 8.82 12.69 7.78
C ASP A 203 9.48 11.31 7.80
N MET A 204 9.82 10.75 6.63
CA MET A 204 10.42 9.42 6.48
C MET A 204 11.52 9.42 5.42
N ASN A 205 12.51 8.56 5.60
CA ASN A 205 13.52 8.32 4.57
C ASN A 205 13.05 7.17 3.67
N LEU A 206 12.55 7.51 2.49
CA LEU A 206 12.08 6.59 1.46
C LEU A 206 12.94 6.76 0.20
N SER A 207 13.45 5.66 -0.37
CA SER A 207 14.36 5.68 -1.53
C SER A 207 13.73 5.14 -2.82
N ASP A 208 12.99 4.03 -2.73
CA ASP A 208 12.49 3.27 -3.89
C ASP A 208 10.96 3.35 -4.00
N THR A 209 10.44 4.55 -3.94
CA THR A 209 8.99 4.81 -4.06
C THR A 209 8.48 4.74 -5.50
N GLY A 210 9.38 4.51 -6.45
CA GLY A 210 9.07 4.51 -7.87
C GLY A 210 8.97 5.90 -8.47
N ARG A 211 8.55 5.96 -9.73
CA ARG A 211 8.42 7.18 -10.51
C ARG A 211 6.99 7.38 -10.94
N VAL A 212 6.44 8.54 -10.63
CA VAL A 212 5.12 8.98 -11.09
C VAL A 212 5.29 9.88 -12.30
N ARG A 213 4.53 9.60 -13.36
CA ARG A 213 4.42 10.46 -14.54
C ARG A 213 2.95 10.79 -14.77
N VAL A 214 2.68 12.05 -15.05
CA VAL A 214 1.36 12.57 -15.44
C VAL A 214 1.54 13.34 -16.74
N GLU A 215 0.76 12.99 -17.76
CA GLU A 215 0.80 13.67 -19.05
C GLU A 215 -0.60 13.78 -19.63
N GLY A 216 -0.94 14.92 -20.22
CA GLY A 216 -2.22 15.07 -20.89
C GLY A 216 -2.67 16.50 -21.06
N ASP A 217 -3.94 16.62 -21.40
CA ASP A 217 -4.56 17.85 -21.83
C ASP A 217 -5.59 18.36 -20.82
N VAL A 218 -5.63 19.69 -20.65
CA VAL A 218 -6.60 20.42 -19.84
C VAL A 218 -7.23 21.49 -20.72
N LYS A 219 -8.53 21.39 -20.96
CA LYS A 219 -9.25 22.41 -21.73
C LYS A 219 -9.70 23.55 -20.84
N ARG A 220 -9.61 24.76 -21.38
CA ARG A 220 -10.08 25.97 -20.67
C ARG A 220 -11.59 25.95 -20.50
N SER A 221 -12.05 26.41 -19.35
CA SER A 221 -13.47 26.62 -19.04
C SER A 221 -13.63 27.87 -18.17
N ALA A 222 -14.81 28.44 -18.14
CA ALA A 222 -15.12 29.59 -17.28
C ALA A 222 -15.05 29.26 -15.77
N ASN A 223 -15.26 27.99 -15.41
CA ASN A 223 -15.16 27.50 -14.04
C ASN A 223 -14.18 26.34 -13.96
N LEU A 224 -13.38 26.28 -12.91
CA LEU A 224 -12.44 25.16 -12.68
C LEU A 224 -13.14 23.80 -12.65
N ARG A 225 -14.32 23.71 -12.04
CA ARG A 225 -15.09 22.46 -11.92
C ARG A 225 -15.52 21.89 -13.28
N ASP A 226 -15.73 22.77 -14.25
CA ASP A 226 -16.19 22.41 -15.60
C ASP A 226 -15.03 22.19 -16.58
N MET A 227 -13.77 22.35 -16.15
CA MET A 227 -12.59 22.15 -16.98
C MET A 227 -12.44 20.69 -17.40
N PRO A 228 -12.57 20.34 -18.69
CA PRO A 228 -12.35 18.99 -19.15
C PRO A 228 -10.86 18.66 -19.10
N VAL A 229 -10.55 17.52 -18.51
CA VAL A 229 -9.19 16.97 -18.46
C VAL A 229 -9.13 15.63 -19.18
N LYS A 230 -7.98 15.32 -19.75
CA LYS A 230 -7.64 13.99 -20.26
C LYS A 230 -6.20 13.71 -19.90
N LEU A 231 -5.99 12.97 -18.81
CA LEU A 231 -4.69 12.72 -18.23
C LEU A 231 -4.37 11.23 -18.29
N GLN A 232 -3.12 10.94 -18.59
CA GLN A 232 -2.52 9.62 -18.42
C GLN A 232 -1.56 9.71 -17.23
N VAL A 233 -1.75 8.81 -16.29
CA VAL A 233 -0.93 8.70 -15.07
C VAL A 233 -0.25 7.33 -15.08
N SER A 234 1.05 7.29 -14.86
CA SER A 234 1.77 6.05 -14.59
C SER A 234 2.57 6.17 -13.29
N TRP A 235 2.62 5.09 -12.54
CA TRP A 235 3.47 4.95 -11.38
C TRP A 235 4.24 3.64 -11.55
N GLU A 236 5.53 3.74 -11.74
CA GLU A 236 6.38 2.64 -12.16
C GLU A 236 7.44 2.31 -11.10
N LYS A 237 7.75 1.02 -10.97
CA LYS A 237 8.85 0.50 -10.15
C LYS A 237 8.79 0.91 -8.67
N SER A 238 7.61 1.01 -8.09
CA SER A 238 7.46 1.26 -6.66
C SER A 238 7.67 -0.02 -5.87
N GLN A 239 8.60 -0.03 -4.92
CA GLN A 239 8.79 -1.16 -4.01
C GLN A 239 7.66 -1.19 -2.97
N LEU A 240 7.01 -2.35 -2.78
CA LEU A 240 5.84 -2.48 -1.90
C LEU A 240 6.10 -2.04 -0.45
N GLY A 241 7.31 -2.28 0.08
CA GLY A 241 7.69 -1.80 1.40
C GLY A 241 7.72 -0.27 1.47
N GLN A 242 8.31 0.36 0.45
CA GLN A 242 8.38 1.82 0.33
C GLN A 242 7.00 2.43 0.06
N PHE A 243 6.18 1.77 -0.77
CA PHE A 243 4.78 2.15 -0.99
C PHE A 243 3.97 2.09 0.31
N SER A 244 4.14 1.02 1.12
CA SER A 244 3.48 0.95 2.42
C SER A 244 3.95 2.03 3.39
N GLY A 245 5.24 2.37 3.36
CA GLY A 245 5.81 3.51 4.09
C GLY A 245 5.18 4.84 3.68
N LEU A 246 5.08 5.06 2.36
CA LEU A 246 4.48 6.27 1.80
C LEU A 246 3.01 6.44 2.23
N VAL A 247 2.20 5.40 2.11
CA VAL A 247 0.74 5.46 2.36
C VAL A 247 0.40 5.33 3.84
N LEU A 248 0.99 4.34 4.53
CA LEU A 248 0.64 3.97 5.91
C LEU A 248 1.57 4.59 6.96
N GLY A 249 2.68 5.20 6.55
CA GLY A 249 3.65 5.79 7.46
C GLY A 249 4.66 4.81 8.06
N HIS A 250 4.70 3.54 7.62
CA HIS A 250 5.70 2.57 8.04
C HIS A 250 5.84 1.43 7.02
N ASP A 251 7.05 0.88 6.91
CA ASP A 251 7.31 -0.30 6.08
C ASP A 251 6.73 -1.55 6.74
N LYS A 252 5.80 -2.22 6.07
CA LYS A 252 5.18 -3.48 6.54
C LYS A 252 6.05 -4.72 6.33
N GLY A 253 7.27 -4.56 5.82
CA GLY A 253 8.17 -5.68 5.53
C GLY A 253 7.84 -6.46 4.25
N TRP A 254 6.92 -5.96 3.43
CA TRP A 254 6.60 -6.55 2.14
C TRP A 254 7.59 -6.09 1.08
N ARG A 255 7.93 -6.99 0.17
CA ARG A 255 8.79 -6.74 -0.99
C ARG A 255 8.08 -7.21 -2.25
N GLY A 256 8.45 -6.63 -3.35
CA GLY A 256 7.85 -6.79 -4.67
C GLY A 256 7.71 -5.45 -5.34
N GLU A 257 7.38 -5.45 -6.62
CA GLU A 257 7.26 -4.25 -7.44
C GLU A 257 5.79 -3.97 -7.75
N LEU A 258 5.37 -2.74 -7.50
CA LEU A 258 4.07 -2.21 -7.88
C LEU A 258 4.24 -1.29 -9.10
N ASN A 259 3.47 -1.58 -10.14
CA ASN A 259 3.29 -0.71 -11.29
C ASN A 259 1.80 -0.39 -11.44
N ALA A 260 1.47 0.88 -11.66
CA ALA A 260 0.09 1.31 -11.86
C ALA A 260 -0.01 2.29 -13.02
N THR A 261 -1.11 2.21 -13.76
CA THR A 261 -1.45 3.17 -14.81
C THR A 261 -2.90 3.60 -14.64
N ALA A 262 -3.21 4.84 -14.97
CA ALA A 262 -4.58 5.34 -14.98
C ALA A 262 -4.80 6.32 -16.13
N GLU A 263 -5.97 6.23 -16.74
CA GLU A 263 -6.52 7.25 -17.63
C GLU A 263 -7.64 7.95 -16.90
N ILE A 264 -7.55 9.28 -16.83
CA ILE A 264 -8.52 10.15 -16.14
C ILE A 264 -9.08 11.11 -17.19
N ALA A 265 -10.38 11.10 -17.37
CA ALA A 265 -11.04 11.94 -18.37
C ALA A 265 -12.36 12.49 -17.86
N GLY A 266 -12.71 13.70 -18.29
CA GLY A 266 -13.96 14.37 -17.95
C GLY A 266 -13.76 15.76 -17.36
N PRO A 267 -14.84 16.49 -17.05
CA PRO A 267 -14.79 17.71 -16.23
C PRO A 267 -14.24 17.41 -14.84
N LEU A 268 -13.52 18.34 -14.22
CA LEU A 268 -12.97 18.15 -12.85
C LEU A 268 -14.06 17.83 -11.80
N ALA A 269 -15.30 18.22 -12.04
CA ALA A 269 -16.43 17.87 -11.18
C ALA A 269 -17.04 16.49 -11.46
N ASP A 270 -16.69 15.88 -12.61
CA ASP A 270 -17.24 14.58 -13.05
C ASP A 270 -16.20 13.83 -13.87
N LEU A 271 -15.29 13.14 -13.18
CA LEU A 271 -14.16 12.44 -13.77
C LEU A 271 -14.45 10.93 -13.90
N HIS A 272 -14.09 10.39 -15.04
CA HIS A 272 -14.00 8.95 -15.26
C HIS A 272 -12.56 8.48 -15.13
N ILE A 273 -12.36 7.39 -14.43
CA ILE A 273 -11.05 6.81 -14.13
C ILE A 273 -11.01 5.38 -14.62
N ASN A 274 -10.03 5.05 -15.44
CA ASN A 274 -9.72 3.69 -15.85
C ASN A 274 -8.29 3.37 -15.42
N ALA A 275 -8.12 2.49 -14.45
CA ALA A 275 -6.83 2.21 -13.87
C ALA A 275 -6.48 0.72 -13.92
N THR A 276 -5.18 0.45 -13.98
CA THR A 276 -4.63 -0.91 -13.88
C THR A 276 -3.47 -0.87 -12.89
N ALA A 277 -3.42 -1.83 -11.98
CA ALA A 277 -2.32 -2.02 -11.06
C ALA A 277 -1.78 -3.46 -11.17
N ASP A 278 -0.48 -3.58 -11.22
CA ASP A 278 0.24 -4.85 -11.29
C ASP A 278 1.18 -4.97 -10.09
N VAL A 279 1.13 -6.12 -9.41
CA VAL A 279 2.06 -6.46 -8.34
C VAL A 279 2.86 -7.70 -8.76
N ASP A 280 4.18 -7.54 -8.80
CA ASP A 280 5.11 -8.60 -9.14
C ASP A 280 5.97 -9.02 -7.94
N SER A 281 6.35 -10.29 -7.90
CA SER A 281 7.35 -10.83 -6.96
C SER A 281 7.05 -10.55 -5.48
N PHE A 282 5.77 -10.59 -5.11
CA PHE A 282 5.32 -10.37 -3.74
C PHE A 282 5.95 -11.36 -2.77
N ARG A 283 6.59 -10.87 -1.69
CA ARG A 283 7.18 -11.68 -0.62
C ARG A 283 7.42 -10.85 0.65
N ARG A 284 7.65 -11.53 1.76
CA ARG A 284 8.19 -10.89 2.97
C ARG A 284 9.71 -10.67 2.82
N PHE A 285 10.27 -9.64 3.45
CA PHE A 285 11.67 -9.22 3.27
C PHE A 285 12.71 -10.31 3.60
N ASP A 286 12.38 -11.22 4.54
CA ASP A 286 13.26 -12.30 5.03
C ASP A 286 13.02 -13.66 4.32
N ILE A 287 12.13 -13.69 3.33
CA ILE A 287 11.80 -14.90 2.57
C ILE A 287 12.29 -14.75 1.13
N ASN A 288 13.19 -15.64 0.74
CA ASN A 288 13.69 -15.72 -0.63
C ASN A 288 13.23 -17.04 -1.27
N ARG A 289 12.03 -17.04 -1.81
CA ARG A 289 11.42 -18.17 -2.53
C ARG A 289 11.11 -17.76 -3.96
N ASN A 290 10.76 -18.74 -4.79
CA ASN A 290 10.32 -18.48 -6.16
C ASN A 290 9.22 -17.42 -6.18
N ALA A 291 9.33 -16.47 -7.12
CA ALA A 291 8.40 -15.35 -7.26
C ALA A 291 6.96 -15.84 -7.42
N MET A 292 6.04 -15.14 -6.79
CA MET A 292 4.62 -15.33 -7.04
C MET A 292 4.24 -14.89 -8.46
N PRO A 293 3.19 -15.48 -9.04
CA PRO A 293 2.60 -14.97 -10.26
C PRO A 293 2.23 -13.50 -10.11
N ARG A 294 2.37 -12.75 -11.18
CA ARG A 294 1.93 -11.36 -11.26
C ARG A 294 0.43 -11.26 -10.99
N VAL A 295 0.05 -10.40 -10.08
CA VAL A 295 -1.35 -10.08 -9.79
C VAL A 295 -1.71 -8.78 -10.48
N ARG A 296 -2.72 -8.81 -11.34
CA ARG A 296 -3.22 -7.65 -12.06
C ARG A 296 -4.62 -7.31 -11.63
N THR A 297 -4.81 -6.06 -11.25
CA THR A 297 -6.10 -5.48 -10.87
C THR A 297 -6.49 -4.42 -11.89
N ARG A 298 -7.74 -4.43 -12.33
CA ARG A 298 -8.33 -3.39 -13.18
C ARG A 298 -9.41 -2.67 -12.42
N CYS A 299 -9.37 -1.34 -12.45
CA CYS A 299 -10.31 -0.49 -11.74
C CYS A 299 -11.01 0.46 -12.71
N LEU A 300 -12.31 0.56 -12.56
CA LEU A 300 -13.13 1.61 -13.17
C LEU A 300 -13.64 2.50 -12.04
N GLY A 301 -13.58 3.80 -12.25
CA GLY A 301 -13.98 4.74 -11.22
C GLY A 301 -14.62 5.99 -11.79
N ASP A 302 -15.41 6.61 -10.95
CA ASP A 302 -16.06 7.89 -11.22
C ASP A 302 -15.86 8.80 -10.01
N TYR A 303 -15.56 10.07 -10.28
CA TYR A 303 -15.51 11.10 -9.26
C TYR A 303 -16.57 12.14 -9.58
N THR A 304 -17.67 12.12 -8.85
CA THR A 304 -18.82 13.01 -9.10
C THR A 304 -19.25 13.68 -7.82
N LYS A 305 -19.40 15.00 -7.83
CA LYS A 305 -19.88 15.80 -6.68
C LYS A 305 -19.09 15.58 -5.38
N GLY A 306 -17.78 15.36 -5.48
CA GLY A 306 -16.92 15.14 -4.31
C GLY A 306 -16.90 13.70 -3.80
N ILE A 307 -17.58 12.77 -4.47
CA ILE A 307 -17.60 11.34 -4.14
C ILE A 307 -16.79 10.59 -5.18
N LEU A 308 -15.80 9.85 -4.73
CA LEU A 308 -15.02 8.91 -5.53
C LEU A 308 -15.66 7.51 -5.41
N GLY A 309 -16.15 6.98 -6.50
CA GLY A 309 -16.57 5.58 -6.65
C GLY A 309 -15.49 4.79 -7.38
N LEU A 310 -15.12 3.62 -6.90
CA LEU A 310 -14.18 2.70 -7.55
C LEU A 310 -14.75 1.30 -7.57
N LYS A 311 -14.61 0.61 -8.71
CA LYS A 311 -14.90 -0.81 -8.86
C LYS A 311 -13.69 -1.48 -9.48
N CYS A 312 -13.04 -2.36 -8.71
CA CYS A 312 -11.82 -3.04 -9.12
C CYS A 312 -12.05 -4.54 -9.24
N ASP A 313 -11.57 -5.13 -10.31
CA ASP A 313 -11.60 -6.56 -10.58
C ASP A 313 -10.18 -7.11 -10.65
N THR A 314 -9.94 -8.18 -9.90
CA THR A 314 -8.65 -8.87 -9.83
C THR A 314 -8.87 -10.35 -10.13
N PRO A 315 -8.67 -10.79 -11.37
CA PRO A 315 -8.81 -12.21 -11.72
C PRO A 315 -7.72 -13.03 -11.03
N LEU A 316 -8.12 -14.13 -10.38
CA LEU A 316 -7.24 -15.02 -9.63
C LEU A 316 -7.56 -16.48 -9.99
N GLY A 317 -6.84 -17.04 -10.97
CA GLY A 317 -7.08 -18.39 -11.46
C GLY A 317 -8.48 -18.54 -12.07
N SER A 318 -9.30 -19.46 -11.54
CA SER A 318 -10.68 -19.70 -11.95
C SER A 318 -11.70 -18.74 -11.35
N GLY A 319 -11.29 -17.91 -10.40
CA GLY A 319 -12.11 -16.94 -9.69
C GLY A 319 -11.52 -15.56 -9.68
N GLY A 320 -11.87 -14.74 -8.67
CA GLY A 320 -11.33 -13.40 -8.55
C GLY A 320 -11.79 -12.64 -7.32
N LEU A 321 -11.22 -11.44 -7.16
CA LEU A 321 -11.61 -10.47 -6.15
C LEU A 321 -12.31 -9.30 -6.84
N LEU A 322 -13.48 -8.94 -6.35
CA LEU A 322 -14.19 -7.73 -6.71
C LEU A 322 -14.14 -6.77 -5.52
N MET A 323 -13.56 -5.60 -5.72
CA MET A 323 -13.55 -4.53 -4.74
C MET A 323 -14.44 -3.39 -5.23
N THR A 324 -15.31 -2.89 -4.38
CA THR A 324 -16.04 -1.63 -4.60
C THR A 324 -15.72 -0.68 -3.45
N ALA A 325 -15.42 0.56 -3.78
CA ALA A 325 -15.10 1.59 -2.80
C ALA A 325 -15.86 2.87 -3.12
N HIS A 326 -16.40 3.50 -2.10
CA HIS A 326 -16.94 4.85 -2.15
C HIS A 326 -16.22 5.68 -1.10
N ALA A 327 -15.69 6.81 -1.50
CA ALA A 327 -14.97 7.70 -0.62
C ALA A 327 -15.44 9.14 -0.81
N THR A 328 -15.65 9.84 0.30
CA THR A 328 -15.88 11.28 0.33
C THR A 328 -14.66 11.93 1.00
N PRO A 329 -13.65 12.35 0.22
CA PRO A 329 -12.38 12.83 0.77
C PRO A 329 -12.50 14.01 1.73
N SER A 330 -13.48 14.90 1.48
CA SER A 330 -13.72 16.09 2.31
C SER A 330 -14.17 15.76 3.74
N THR A 331 -14.93 14.69 3.90
CA THR A 331 -15.45 14.25 5.22
C THR A 331 -14.66 13.05 5.78
N GLN A 332 -13.70 12.52 5.05
CA GLN A 332 -12.96 11.29 5.39
C GLN A 332 -13.87 10.08 5.64
N ASN A 333 -15.01 10.02 4.94
CA ASN A 333 -15.90 8.88 4.97
C ASN A 333 -15.52 7.90 3.86
N TYR A 334 -15.43 6.62 4.22
CA TYR A 334 -15.04 5.54 3.30
C TYR A 334 -15.96 4.33 3.48
N ASP A 335 -16.46 3.81 2.39
CA ASP A 335 -17.18 2.55 2.31
C ASP A 335 -16.43 1.63 1.34
N LEU A 336 -15.94 0.52 1.83
CA LEU A 336 -15.19 -0.47 1.05
C LEU A 336 -15.89 -1.82 1.16
N SER A 337 -16.17 -2.46 0.04
CA SER A 337 -16.63 -3.84 -0.04
C SER A 337 -15.64 -4.66 -0.86
N LEU A 338 -15.27 -5.82 -0.35
CA LEU A 338 -14.40 -6.79 -1.01
C LEU A 338 -15.10 -8.14 -1.09
N VAL A 339 -15.33 -8.64 -2.31
CA VAL A 339 -15.95 -9.94 -2.55
C VAL A 339 -14.96 -10.87 -3.24
N ALA A 340 -14.63 -11.96 -2.59
CA ALA A 340 -13.86 -13.06 -3.14
C ALA A 340 -14.83 -14.11 -3.69
N ASN A 341 -14.72 -14.44 -4.97
CA ASN A 341 -15.55 -15.42 -5.62
C ASN A 341 -14.67 -16.52 -6.20
N ARG A 342 -14.81 -17.75 -5.70
CA ARG A 342 -14.04 -18.94 -6.08
C ARG A 342 -12.54 -18.69 -6.19
N VAL A 343 -11.97 -17.97 -5.20
CA VAL A 343 -10.52 -17.73 -5.16
C VAL A 343 -9.83 -19.05 -4.84
N PRO A 344 -8.90 -19.53 -5.69
CA PRO A 344 -8.24 -20.82 -5.46
C PRO A 344 -7.42 -20.81 -4.17
N LEU A 345 -7.63 -21.79 -3.31
CA LEU A 345 -6.85 -21.94 -2.07
C LEU A 345 -5.36 -22.20 -2.36
N SER A 346 -5.03 -22.75 -3.52
CA SER A 346 -3.64 -22.91 -3.97
C SER A 346 -2.89 -21.58 -4.09
N LEU A 347 -3.57 -20.52 -4.51
CA LEU A 347 -3.00 -19.17 -4.55
C LEU A 347 -2.80 -18.62 -3.13
N LEU A 348 -3.77 -18.83 -2.23
CA LEU A 348 -3.65 -18.43 -0.82
C LEU A 348 -2.52 -19.19 -0.12
N ALA A 349 -2.35 -20.48 -0.42
CA ALA A 349 -1.22 -21.28 0.05
C ALA A 349 0.11 -20.74 -0.48
N ALA A 350 0.17 -20.33 -1.74
CA ALA A 350 1.35 -19.69 -2.31
C ALA A 350 1.67 -18.35 -1.61
N LEU A 351 0.65 -17.51 -1.35
CA LEU A 351 0.80 -16.28 -0.56
C LEU A 351 1.29 -16.57 0.87
N ALA A 352 0.69 -17.57 1.53
CA ALA A 352 1.09 -17.98 2.88
C ALA A 352 2.56 -18.41 2.95
N ARG A 353 3.06 -19.12 1.94
CA ARG A 353 4.49 -19.48 1.82
C ARG A 353 5.39 -18.23 1.70
N GLN A 354 4.96 -17.19 1.02
CA GLN A 354 5.71 -15.94 0.91
C GLN A 354 5.62 -15.07 2.17
N ALA A 355 4.62 -15.33 3.03
CA ALA A 355 4.41 -14.60 4.28
C ALA A 355 5.00 -15.32 5.50
N ARG A 356 5.14 -16.65 5.48
CA ARG A 356 5.58 -17.46 6.61
C ARG A 356 6.75 -18.38 6.25
N ARG A 357 7.91 -18.12 6.86
CA ARG A 357 9.15 -18.87 6.59
C ARG A 357 9.07 -20.36 6.97
N SER A 358 8.31 -20.70 8.01
CA SER A 358 8.23 -22.06 8.52
C SER A 358 7.40 -23.01 7.66
N LEU A 359 6.57 -22.50 6.73
CA LEU A 359 5.82 -23.36 5.82
C LEU A 359 6.75 -24.07 4.84
N PRO A 360 6.51 -25.37 4.54
CA PRO A 360 7.25 -26.09 3.51
C PRO A 360 7.16 -25.40 2.13
N ASP A 361 8.19 -25.54 1.31
CA ASP A 361 8.23 -24.91 -0.02
C ASP A 361 7.18 -25.50 -0.98
N ASP A 362 6.81 -26.76 -0.77
CA ASP A 362 5.83 -27.52 -1.54
C ASP A 362 4.43 -27.49 -0.92
N PHE A 363 4.21 -26.71 0.17
CA PHE A 363 2.89 -26.60 0.80
C PHE A 363 1.85 -26.10 -0.18
N THR A 364 0.79 -26.86 -0.39
CA THR A 364 -0.32 -26.51 -1.25
C THR A 364 -1.67 -26.77 -0.60
N ALA A 365 -2.71 -26.10 -1.09
CA ALA A 365 -4.09 -26.34 -0.74
C ALA A 365 -4.93 -26.39 -2.02
N SER A 366 -5.83 -27.37 -2.14
CA SER A 366 -6.81 -27.42 -3.22
C SER A 366 -8.15 -26.83 -2.76
N GLY A 367 -9.05 -26.56 -3.69
CA GLY A 367 -10.37 -25.99 -3.38
C GLY A 367 -10.45 -24.48 -3.53
N ASP A 368 -11.59 -23.90 -3.21
CA ASP A 368 -11.93 -22.51 -3.47
C ASP A 368 -12.43 -21.80 -2.21
N LEU A 369 -12.19 -20.50 -2.15
CA LEU A 369 -12.69 -19.59 -1.12
C LEU A 369 -13.73 -18.64 -1.70
N ASN A 370 -14.87 -18.50 -1.01
CA ASN A 370 -15.82 -17.42 -1.19
C ASN A 370 -15.87 -16.59 0.09
N ALA A 371 -15.80 -15.26 -0.04
CA ALA A 371 -15.84 -14.37 1.11
C ALA A 371 -16.39 -13.01 0.71
N ALA A 372 -16.98 -12.31 1.67
CA ALA A 372 -17.42 -10.93 1.51
C ALA A 372 -17.03 -10.14 2.76
N PHE A 373 -16.35 -9.01 2.56
CA PHE A 373 -15.90 -8.11 3.62
C PHE A 373 -16.43 -6.71 3.36
N GLY A 374 -16.87 -6.03 4.41
CA GLY A 374 -17.23 -4.62 4.42
C GLY A 374 -16.37 -3.85 5.41
N PHE A 375 -15.92 -2.68 5.00
CA PHE A 375 -15.25 -1.72 5.85
C PHE A 375 -15.94 -0.37 5.69
N HIS A 376 -16.41 0.19 6.78
CA HIS A 376 -17.04 1.49 6.84
C HIS A 376 -16.25 2.39 7.80
N SER A 377 -16.05 3.63 7.39
CA SER A 377 -15.42 4.65 8.22
C SER A 377 -16.21 5.94 8.08
N HIS A 378 -16.92 6.32 9.13
CA HIS A 378 -17.72 7.54 9.18
C HIS A 378 -17.41 8.33 10.44
N ALA A 379 -17.03 9.60 10.29
CA ALA A 379 -16.74 10.51 11.40
C ALA A 379 -15.73 9.94 12.43
N GLY A 380 -14.73 9.17 11.97
CA GLY A 380 -13.70 8.56 12.83
C GLY A 380 -14.14 7.26 13.53
N VAL A 381 -15.36 6.79 13.30
CA VAL A 381 -15.82 5.46 13.73
C VAL A 381 -15.54 4.48 12.60
N HIS A 382 -14.84 3.40 12.93
CA HIS A 382 -14.49 2.35 11.98
C HIS A 382 -15.29 1.08 12.31
N ASP A 383 -15.91 0.50 11.29
CA ASP A 383 -16.58 -0.79 11.36
C ASP A 383 -15.99 -1.73 10.30
N PHE A 384 -15.64 -2.93 10.71
CA PHE A 384 -15.14 -3.97 9.83
C PHE A 384 -15.90 -5.26 10.08
N HIS A 385 -16.60 -5.74 9.07
CA HIS A 385 -17.38 -6.95 9.13
C HIS A 385 -17.17 -7.82 7.90
N GLY A 386 -17.47 -9.09 8.01
CA GLY A 386 -17.35 -9.98 6.87
C GLY A 386 -17.63 -11.42 7.22
N THR A 387 -17.85 -12.20 6.19
CA THR A 387 -18.04 -13.65 6.29
C THR A 387 -17.36 -14.34 5.12
N GLY A 388 -16.96 -15.58 5.34
CA GLY A 388 -16.42 -16.39 4.27
C GLY A 388 -16.56 -17.88 4.53
N MET A 389 -16.47 -18.65 3.45
CA MET A 389 -16.51 -20.09 3.49
C MET A 389 -15.64 -20.68 2.38
N SER A 390 -14.82 -21.66 2.73
CA SER A 390 -14.15 -22.51 1.75
C SER A 390 -15.04 -23.66 1.30
N THR A 391 -14.80 -24.20 0.13
CA THR A 391 -15.20 -25.58 -0.19
C THR A 391 -14.41 -26.55 0.70
N PRO A 392 -14.84 -27.82 0.88
CA PRO A 392 -13.95 -28.85 1.39
C PRO A 392 -12.67 -28.89 0.56
N PHE A 393 -11.52 -29.04 1.21
CA PHE A 393 -10.23 -28.93 0.54
C PHE A 393 -9.21 -29.92 1.05
N VAL A 394 -8.07 -29.99 0.38
CA VAL A 394 -6.98 -30.90 0.75
C VAL A 394 -5.72 -30.06 0.94
N LEU A 395 -5.08 -30.23 2.11
CA LEU A 395 -3.74 -29.74 2.40
C LEU A 395 -2.71 -30.80 2.05
N GLN A 396 -1.63 -30.40 1.40
CA GLN A 396 -0.58 -31.30 0.97
C GLN A 396 0.81 -30.66 1.07
N SER A 397 1.77 -31.48 1.53
CA SER A 397 3.20 -31.22 1.46
C SER A 397 3.92 -32.55 1.60
N ALA A 398 5.09 -32.72 1.02
CA ALA A 398 5.96 -33.90 1.19
C ALA A 398 6.31 -34.13 2.66
N ALA A 399 6.38 -33.07 3.48
CA ALA A 399 6.62 -33.18 4.93
C ALA A 399 5.50 -33.90 5.70
N GLY A 400 4.32 -34.06 5.10
CA GLY A 400 3.14 -34.71 5.69
C GLY A 400 2.90 -36.15 5.26
N ASP A 401 3.69 -36.70 4.37
CA ASP A 401 3.58 -38.01 3.73
C ASP A 401 2.28 -38.19 2.92
N LYS A 402 1.13 -38.05 3.54
CA LYS A 402 -0.20 -38.21 2.95
C LYS A 402 -1.01 -36.90 3.07
N PRO A 403 -1.83 -36.58 2.08
CA PRO A 403 -2.70 -35.41 2.12
C PRO A 403 -3.66 -35.41 3.32
N PHE A 404 -4.10 -34.21 3.71
CA PHE A 404 -5.10 -34.01 4.76
C PHE A 404 -6.38 -33.44 4.15
N ALA A 405 -7.47 -34.20 4.23
CA ALA A 405 -8.79 -33.71 3.85
C ALA A 405 -9.33 -32.82 4.98
N VAL A 406 -9.78 -31.64 4.61
CA VAL A 406 -10.33 -30.61 5.50
C VAL A 406 -11.76 -30.34 5.10
N SER A 407 -12.69 -30.30 6.06
CA SER A 407 -14.07 -29.91 5.81
C SER A 407 -14.16 -28.45 5.39
N ALA A 408 -15.33 -27.99 4.96
CA ALA A 408 -15.54 -26.59 4.66
C ALA A 408 -15.27 -25.73 5.91
N VAL A 409 -14.43 -24.71 5.75
CA VAL A 409 -14.08 -23.77 6.83
C VAL A 409 -14.92 -22.51 6.67
N ARG A 410 -15.65 -22.15 7.72
CA ARG A 410 -16.41 -20.89 7.79
C ARG A 410 -15.70 -19.92 8.72
N PHE A 411 -15.77 -18.67 8.40
CA PHE A 411 -15.24 -17.62 9.26
C PHE A 411 -16.08 -16.36 9.16
N HIS A 412 -16.02 -15.54 10.20
CA HIS A 412 -16.71 -14.26 10.26
C HIS A 412 -15.86 -13.21 10.99
N ILE A 413 -16.11 -11.94 10.68
CA ILE A 413 -15.50 -10.78 11.31
C ILE A 413 -16.63 -9.90 11.83
N GLY A 414 -16.49 -9.39 13.06
CA GLY A 414 -17.48 -8.59 13.74
C GLY A 414 -18.45 -9.42 14.58
N ALA A 415 -19.34 -8.77 15.34
CA ALA A 415 -20.35 -9.44 16.14
C ALA A 415 -21.29 -10.23 15.23
N GLY A 416 -21.32 -11.54 15.42
CA GLY A 416 -21.99 -12.48 14.55
C GLY A 416 -23.50 -12.27 14.47
N ASP A 417 -23.94 -11.52 13.45
CA ASP A 417 -25.27 -11.67 12.90
C ASP A 417 -25.15 -12.40 11.57
N THR A 418 -25.78 -13.56 11.51
CA THR A 418 -25.93 -14.35 10.30
C THR A 418 -26.49 -13.48 9.17
N PRO A 419 -25.81 -13.31 8.03
CA PRO A 419 -26.37 -12.56 6.93
C PRO A 419 -27.57 -13.32 6.37
N SER A 420 -28.75 -12.76 6.58
CA SER A 420 -29.95 -13.17 5.85
C SER A 420 -29.66 -12.99 4.36
N VAL A 421 -29.72 -14.07 3.62
CA VAL A 421 -29.69 -14.09 2.16
C VAL A 421 -30.69 -13.04 1.65
N LEU A 422 -30.19 -12.01 0.98
CA LEU A 422 -31.02 -10.98 0.35
C LEU A 422 -31.83 -11.59 -0.78
N VAL A 423 -32.97 -12.15 -0.43
CA VAL A 423 -34.08 -12.36 -1.36
C VAL A 423 -34.77 -11.00 -1.53
N VAL A 424 -34.56 -10.38 -2.67
CA VAL A 424 -35.27 -9.16 -3.07
C VAL A 424 -36.78 -9.47 -3.16
N LYS A 425 -37.52 -9.22 -2.10
CA LYS A 425 -38.97 -9.13 -2.16
C LYS A 425 -39.39 -7.65 -2.11
N LYS A 426 -39.97 -7.17 -3.22
CA LYS A 426 -40.72 -5.92 -3.29
C LYS A 426 -41.72 -5.87 -2.17
N LYS A 427 -41.75 -4.79 -1.35
CA LYS A 427 -42.75 -4.63 -0.33
C LYS A 427 -43.45 -3.28 -0.37
N LYS A 428 -44.76 -3.41 -0.27
CA LYS A 428 -45.75 -2.35 -0.08
C LYS A 428 -45.67 -1.74 1.34
N SER A 429 -46.01 -0.46 1.36
CA SER A 429 -46.13 0.44 2.50
C SER A 429 -47.06 -0.05 3.64
N SER A 430 -46.73 0.29 4.90
CA SER A 430 -47.69 0.86 5.87
C SER A 430 -47.01 1.25 7.21
N ALA A 431 -47.25 2.52 7.58
CA ALA A 431 -47.44 3.16 8.88
C ALA A 431 -46.44 3.05 10.07
N PRO A 432 -46.31 4.13 10.87
CA PRO A 432 -45.23 4.32 11.84
C PRO A 432 -45.57 3.85 13.25
N ALA A 433 -44.61 3.30 13.98
CA ALA A 433 -44.70 3.08 15.42
C ALA A 433 -43.62 3.91 16.15
N GLN A 434 -44.05 4.46 17.29
CA GLN A 434 -43.32 5.38 18.18
C GLN A 434 -42.06 4.76 18.81
N PRO A 435 -41.06 5.57 19.19
CA PRO A 435 -39.86 5.09 19.84
C PRO A 435 -40.02 5.05 21.37
N THR A 436 -39.63 3.93 21.95
CA THR A 436 -39.37 3.79 23.40
C THR A 436 -37.87 3.90 23.64
N PRO A 437 -37.40 4.67 24.64
CA PRO A 437 -35.96 4.77 24.91
C PRO A 437 -35.50 3.58 25.76
N ALA A 438 -34.64 2.75 25.23
CA ALA A 438 -33.89 1.75 26.00
C ALA A 438 -32.42 2.16 26.07
N THR A 439 -32.03 2.61 27.25
CA THR A 439 -30.64 2.78 27.65
C THR A 439 -30.02 1.39 27.81
N ALA A 440 -29.15 1.01 26.89
CA ALA A 440 -28.27 -0.16 27.05
C ALA A 440 -26.81 0.30 27.15
N PRO A 441 -25.99 -0.31 28.04
CA PRO A 441 -24.59 0.08 28.17
C PRO A 441 -23.85 -0.27 26.87
N SER A 442 -23.11 0.72 26.37
CA SER A 442 -22.17 0.58 25.27
C SER A 442 -21.12 -0.46 25.63
N ALA A 443 -21.30 -1.69 25.18
CA ALA A 443 -20.20 -2.63 25.06
C ALA A 443 -19.27 -2.06 23.97
N ALA A 444 -18.04 -1.76 24.34
CA ALA A 444 -16.98 -1.48 23.37
C ALA A 444 -16.86 -2.70 22.46
N TYR A 445 -17.39 -2.61 21.26
CA TYR A 445 -17.25 -3.65 20.26
C TYR A 445 -15.76 -3.75 19.90
N ASP A 446 -15.19 -4.93 20.10
CA ASP A 446 -13.86 -5.30 19.64
C ASP A 446 -13.92 -5.41 18.10
N THR A 447 -13.78 -4.26 17.44
CA THR A 447 -13.92 -4.11 16.00
C THR A 447 -12.66 -4.62 15.33
N GLY A 448 -12.62 -5.92 14.99
CA GLY A 448 -11.55 -6.43 14.15
C GLY A 448 -11.06 -7.86 14.43
N SER A 449 -11.75 -8.67 15.23
CA SER A 449 -11.42 -10.07 15.35
C SER A 449 -12.12 -10.92 14.27
N LEU A 450 -11.34 -11.72 13.55
CA LEU A 450 -11.84 -12.75 12.65
C LEU A 450 -11.97 -14.05 13.45
N SER A 451 -13.17 -14.59 13.53
CA SER A 451 -13.45 -15.88 14.15
C SER A 451 -13.58 -16.95 13.07
N VAL A 452 -12.94 -18.09 13.29
CA VAL A 452 -13.03 -19.29 12.44
C VAL A 452 -13.85 -20.33 13.19
N ASP A 453 -14.98 -20.71 12.61
CA ASP A 453 -15.87 -21.73 13.16
C ASP A 453 -15.14 -23.09 13.24
N SER A 454 -15.65 -24.00 14.08
CA SER A 454 -15.10 -25.33 14.16
C SER A 454 -15.20 -26.07 12.82
N PHE A 455 -14.08 -26.64 12.40
CA PHE A 455 -13.98 -27.47 11.20
C PHE A 455 -13.15 -28.72 11.49
N SER A 456 -13.34 -29.76 10.71
CA SER A 456 -12.66 -31.04 10.92
C SER A 456 -11.55 -31.27 9.90
N VAL A 457 -10.45 -31.84 10.39
CA VAL A 457 -9.34 -32.35 9.59
C VAL A 457 -9.26 -33.86 9.74
N GLN A 458 -9.31 -34.58 8.63
CA GLN A 458 -9.25 -36.06 8.66
C GLN A 458 -7.83 -36.53 8.95
N MET A 459 -7.65 -37.19 10.07
CA MET A 459 -6.37 -37.71 10.54
C MET A 459 -6.19 -39.20 10.28
N GLY A 460 -7.29 -39.95 10.13
CA GLY A 460 -7.33 -41.38 9.83
C GLY A 460 -8.66 -41.79 9.23
N PRO A 461 -8.90 -43.08 8.95
CA PRO A 461 -10.15 -43.54 8.34
C PRO A 461 -11.40 -43.17 9.14
N SER A 462 -11.30 -43.18 10.47
CA SER A 462 -12.41 -42.89 11.40
C SER A 462 -12.08 -41.83 12.45
N THR A 463 -10.94 -41.12 12.31
CA THR A 463 -10.48 -40.14 13.31
C THR A 463 -10.37 -38.75 12.70
N THR A 464 -10.90 -37.77 13.39
CA THR A 464 -10.89 -36.37 13.02
C THR A 464 -10.33 -35.49 14.11
N LEU A 465 -9.66 -34.42 13.72
CA LEU A 465 -9.22 -33.34 14.59
C LEU A 465 -10.14 -32.11 14.33
N GLU A 466 -10.83 -31.67 15.36
CA GLU A 466 -11.64 -30.46 15.33
C GLU A 466 -10.77 -29.27 15.64
N ILE A 467 -10.79 -28.28 14.74
CA ILE A 467 -9.99 -27.05 14.82
C ILE A 467 -10.92 -25.85 14.78
N GLN A 468 -10.68 -24.89 15.66
CA GLN A 468 -11.32 -23.57 15.64
C GLN A 468 -10.29 -22.49 15.98
N GLY A 469 -10.57 -21.23 15.67
CA GLY A 469 -9.60 -20.18 15.98
C GLY A 469 -10.13 -18.78 15.84
N SER A 470 -9.27 -17.82 16.20
CA SER A 470 -9.51 -16.41 16.02
C SER A 470 -8.23 -15.68 15.65
N LEU A 471 -8.40 -14.57 14.91
CA LEU A 471 -7.31 -13.69 14.53
C LEU A 471 -7.75 -12.25 14.86
N ASP A 472 -6.89 -11.49 15.52
CA ASP A 472 -7.11 -10.08 15.83
C ASP A 472 -5.91 -9.23 15.42
N SER A 473 -5.94 -7.94 15.74
CA SER A 473 -4.83 -7.02 15.45
C SER A 473 -3.53 -7.37 16.17
N ASN A 474 -3.59 -8.11 17.26
CA ASN A 474 -2.46 -8.45 18.14
C ASN A 474 -1.84 -9.80 17.80
N GLY A 475 -2.66 -10.75 17.32
CA GLY A 475 -2.18 -12.07 17.05
C GLY A 475 -3.23 -13.06 16.58
N TYR A 476 -2.97 -14.34 16.84
CA TYR A 476 -3.87 -15.43 16.51
C TYR A 476 -3.98 -16.43 17.66
N PHE A 477 -5.12 -17.10 17.71
CA PHE A 477 -5.41 -18.20 18.59
C PHE A 477 -6.04 -19.35 17.81
N VAL A 478 -5.56 -20.56 17.98
CA VAL A 478 -6.09 -21.79 17.35
C VAL A 478 -6.21 -22.86 18.40
N SER A 479 -7.37 -23.49 18.52
CA SER A 479 -7.61 -24.64 19.37
C SER A 479 -7.83 -25.88 18.51
N ALA A 480 -7.24 -27.00 18.90
CA ALA A 480 -7.34 -28.27 18.21
C ALA A 480 -7.66 -29.39 19.20
N LYS A 481 -8.77 -30.13 18.99
CA LYS A 481 -9.26 -31.20 19.89
C LYS A 481 -9.65 -32.45 19.12
N GLY A 482 -9.35 -33.61 19.67
CA GLY A 482 -9.78 -34.89 19.08
C GLY A 482 -8.89 -36.04 19.43
N MET A 483 -9.36 -37.26 19.12
CA MET A 483 -8.57 -38.47 19.20
C MET A 483 -7.96 -38.76 17.83
N VAL A 484 -6.64 -38.76 17.75
CA VAL A 484 -5.91 -38.86 16.48
C VAL A 484 -4.66 -39.75 16.60
N PRO A 485 -4.23 -40.39 15.51
CA PRO A 485 -2.91 -41.02 15.46
C PRO A 485 -1.81 -39.97 15.62
N MET A 486 -0.88 -40.16 16.54
CA MET A 486 0.21 -39.25 16.84
C MET A 486 1.08 -38.96 15.61
N GLU A 487 1.39 -40.00 14.84
CA GLU A 487 2.15 -39.88 13.59
C GLU A 487 1.48 -38.90 12.60
N ARG A 488 0.14 -38.97 12.48
CA ARG A 488 -0.63 -38.08 11.61
C ARG A 488 -0.71 -36.67 12.16
N LEU A 489 -0.82 -36.51 13.48
CA LEU A 489 -0.78 -35.19 14.13
C LEU A 489 0.57 -34.52 13.92
N LEU A 490 1.67 -35.23 14.08
CA LEU A 490 3.02 -34.72 13.83
C LEU A 490 3.23 -34.40 12.34
N ALA A 491 2.72 -35.24 11.44
CA ALA A 491 2.75 -34.99 9.99
C ALA A 491 1.94 -33.73 9.62
N PHE A 492 0.76 -33.51 10.21
CA PHE A 492 -0.04 -32.31 10.05
C PHE A 492 0.72 -31.07 10.56
N GLY A 493 1.35 -31.18 11.72
CA GLY A 493 2.21 -30.13 12.25
C GLY A 493 3.33 -29.77 11.26
N ARG A 494 4.08 -30.74 10.73
CA ARG A 494 5.12 -30.51 9.72
C ARG A 494 4.56 -29.85 8.45
N THR A 495 3.41 -30.32 7.97
CA THR A 495 2.73 -29.73 6.79
C THR A 495 2.36 -28.26 7.02
N THR A 496 1.96 -27.89 8.23
CA THR A 496 1.58 -26.52 8.60
C THR A 496 2.74 -25.68 9.13
N GLY A 497 3.97 -26.21 9.08
CA GLY A 497 5.20 -25.49 9.42
C GLY A 497 5.59 -25.53 10.89
N PHE A 498 5.07 -26.48 11.65
CA PHE A 498 5.58 -26.79 12.98
C PHE A 498 6.62 -27.89 12.88
N HIS A 499 7.83 -27.61 13.32
CA HIS A 499 8.90 -28.60 13.33
C HIS A 499 8.81 -29.46 14.58
N SER A 500 8.79 -30.77 14.40
CA SER A 500 8.90 -31.73 15.49
C SER A 500 9.98 -32.75 15.16
N GLN A 501 10.88 -32.98 16.09
CA GLN A 501 11.93 -34.00 15.98
C GLN A 501 11.49 -35.37 16.45
N ILE A 502 10.29 -35.48 16.98
CA ILE A 502 9.75 -36.79 17.43
C ILE A 502 9.45 -37.62 16.17
N ALA A 503 10.37 -38.49 15.82
CA ALA A 503 10.25 -39.39 14.69
C ALA A 503 9.88 -40.79 15.19
N ASN A 504 9.22 -41.59 14.34
CA ASN A 504 8.92 -43.02 14.58
C ASN A 504 8.15 -43.31 15.86
N THR A 505 7.24 -42.44 16.26
CA THR A 505 6.37 -42.63 17.41
C THR A 505 4.99 -43.04 16.93
N THR A 506 4.49 -44.20 17.39
CA THR A 506 3.13 -44.64 17.14
C THR A 506 2.33 -44.56 18.43
N ALA A 507 1.19 -43.89 18.39
CA ALA A 507 0.25 -43.75 19.50
C ALA A 507 -1.11 -43.29 19.00
N SER A 508 -2.17 -43.60 19.76
CA SER A 508 -3.42 -42.83 19.69
C SER A 508 -3.38 -41.73 20.74
N ALA A 509 -3.64 -40.48 20.33
CA ALA A 509 -3.59 -39.34 21.23
C ALA A 509 -4.96 -38.66 21.30
N LEU A 510 -5.53 -38.54 22.49
CA LEU A 510 -6.62 -37.60 22.75
C LEU A 510 -6.00 -36.27 23.11
N VAL A 511 -6.12 -35.31 22.21
CA VAL A 511 -5.46 -33.99 22.32
C VAL A 511 -6.45 -32.87 22.59
N ASP A 512 -6.02 -31.89 23.40
CA ASP A 512 -6.62 -30.59 23.59
C ASP A 512 -5.49 -29.55 23.56
N LEU A 513 -5.22 -29.01 22.37
CA LEU A 513 -4.08 -28.16 22.10
C LEU A 513 -4.52 -26.75 21.75
N ASN A 514 -3.80 -25.76 22.26
CA ASN A 514 -4.01 -24.36 21.98
C ASN A 514 -2.70 -23.75 21.46
N VAL A 515 -2.78 -23.13 20.30
CA VAL A 515 -1.65 -22.44 19.64
C VAL A 515 -1.98 -20.96 19.57
N SER A 516 -1.09 -20.11 20.01
CA SER A 516 -1.25 -18.66 19.93
C SER A 516 0.07 -17.96 19.62
N GLY A 517 -0.01 -16.77 19.05
CA GLY A 517 1.19 -15.97 18.78
C GLY A 517 0.85 -14.56 18.35
N PRO A 518 1.72 -13.57 18.65
CA PRO A 518 1.56 -12.21 18.16
C PRO A 518 1.97 -12.09 16.69
N TRP A 519 1.42 -11.10 15.98
CA TRP A 519 1.88 -10.73 14.63
C TRP A 519 3.21 -9.98 14.68
N ALA A 520 3.45 -9.23 15.77
CA ALA A 520 4.67 -8.44 15.92
C ALA A 520 5.89 -9.35 16.08
N ASN A 521 6.99 -8.95 15.44
CA ASN A 521 8.32 -9.57 15.58
C ASN A 521 8.43 -11.03 15.13
N PHE A 522 7.42 -11.59 14.48
CA PHE A 522 7.42 -12.97 13.95
C PHE A 522 7.93 -14.01 14.94
N THR A 523 7.60 -13.83 16.21
CA THR A 523 8.01 -14.74 17.30
C THR A 523 7.45 -16.13 17.08
N ALA A 524 8.13 -17.14 17.63
CA ALA A 524 7.66 -18.52 17.61
C ALA A 524 6.27 -18.62 18.26
N PRO A 525 5.38 -19.48 17.72
CA PRO A 525 4.07 -19.71 18.33
C PRO A 525 4.22 -20.31 19.73
N ARG A 526 3.28 -19.99 20.60
CA ARG A 526 3.13 -20.62 21.92
C ARG A 526 2.19 -21.80 21.79
N LEU A 527 2.59 -22.95 22.30
CA LEU A 527 1.77 -24.16 22.30
C LEU A 527 1.48 -24.56 23.74
N ARG A 528 0.22 -24.72 24.08
CA ARG A 528 -0.25 -25.21 25.39
C ARG A 528 -1.31 -26.25 25.20
N GLY A 529 -1.41 -27.18 26.17
CA GLY A 529 -2.48 -28.13 26.16
C GLY A 529 -2.13 -29.43 26.86
N THR A 530 -2.98 -30.41 26.61
CA THR A 530 -2.83 -31.76 27.14
C THR A 530 -2.97 -32.78 26.02
N ALA A 531 -2.30 -33.92 26.20
CA ALA A 531 -2.51 -35.08 25.35
C ALA A 531 -2.50 -36.33 26.25
N HIS A 532 -3.56 -37.15 26.11
CA HIS A 532 -3.60 -38.49 26.69
C HIS A 532 -3.22 -39.46 25.58
N LEU A 533 -2.11 -40.15 25.77
CA LEU A 533 -1.52 -41.05 24.80
C LEU A 533 -1.87 -42.50 25.17
N GLN A 534 -2.25 -43.30 24.18
CA GLN A 534 -2.54 -44.72 24.32
C GLN A 534 -1.69 -45.53 23.34
N ASN A 535 -1.20 -46.68 23.78
CA ASN A 535 -0.37 -47.60 22.99
C ASN A 535 0.84 -46.88 22.37
N LEU A 536 1.55 -46.09 23.16
CA LEU A 536 2.72 -45.36 22.72
C LEU A 536 3.91 -46.32 22.54
N ALA A 537 4.48 -46.34 21.34
CA ALA A 537 5.74 -46.99 21.08
C ALA A 537 6.74 -45.95 20.52
N ALA A 538 7.80 -45.72 21.25
CA ALA A 538 8.79 -44.69 20.90
C ALA A 538 10.22 -45.24 20.94
N TRP A 539 11.06 -44.80 20.01
CA TRP A 539 12.49 -45.00 20.06
C TRP A 539 13.14 -43.93 20.93
N ILE A 540 13.84 -44.37 21.97
CA ILE A 540 14.66 -43.47 22.77
C ILE A 540 16.13 -43.70 22.38
N PRO A 541 16.89 -42.63 22.00
CA PRO A 541 18.30 -42.76 21.70
C PRO A 541 19.08 -43.43 22.87
N GLY A 542 19.81 -44.48 22.56
CA GLY A 542 20.57 -45.24 23.55
C GLY A 542 19.90 -46.54 24.05
N LEU A 543 18.64 -46.78 23.68
CA LEU A 543 17.98 -48.07 23.91
C LEU A 543 18.02 -48.95 22.66
N LYS A 544 18.22 -50.28 22.83
CA LYS A 544 18.20 -51.26 21.73
C LYS A 544 16.80 -51.47 21.15
N ASP A 545 15.80 -51.47 22.00
CA ASP A 545 14.43 -51.75 21.67
C ASP A 545 13.50 -50.55 21.88
N ARG A 546 12.29 -50.64 21.31
CA ARG A 546 11.28 -49.61 21.49
C ARG A 546 10.71 -49.65 22.89
N LEU A 547 10.57 -48.51 23.49
CA LEU A 547 9.81 -48.36 24.71
C LEU A 547 8.31 -48.42 24.35
N VAL A 548 7.59 -49.37 24.92
CA VAL A 548 6.15 -49.55 24.73
C VAL A 548 5.43 -49.12 25.99
N MET A 549 4.45 -48.23 25.85
CA MET A 549 3.66 -47.70 26.96
C MET A 549 2.18 -47.87 26.66
N SER A 550 1.45 -48.37 27.63
CA SER A 550 -0.01 -48.54 27.52
C SER A 550 -0.72 -47.19 27.55
N GLU A 551 -0.32 -46.33 28.47
CA GLU A 551 -0.89 -45.00 28.66
C GLU A 551 0.18 -44.00 29.13
N ALA A 552 0.06 -42.74 28.69
CA ALA A 552 0.88 -41.65 29.16
C ALA A 552 0.10 -40.33 29.08
N ASP A 553 0.24 -39.49 30.10
CA ASP A 553 -0.30 -38.14 30.10
C ASP A 553 0.81 -37.12 29.73
N ALA A 554 0.55 -36.29 28.74
CA ALA A 554 1.44 -35.22 28.33
C ALA A 554 0.81 -33.86 28.61
N GLN A 555 1.54 -33.01 29.32
CA GLN A 555 1.17 -31.61 29.53
C GLN A 555 2.15 -30.71 28.80
N ILE A 556 1.63 -29.89 27.92
CA ILE A 556 2.42 -28.99 27.07
C ILE A 556 2.23 -27.56 27.56
N THR A 557 3.34 -26.89 27.83
CA THR A 557 3.40 -25.45 28.16
C THR A 557 4.29 -24.72 27.16
N ASP A 558 4.34 -23.41 27.23
CA ASP A 558 5.19 -22.58 26.35
C ASP A 558 6.68 -22.96 26.42
N THR A 559 7.11 -23.51 27.57
CA THR A 559 8.52 -23.77 27.87
C THR A 559 8.85 -25.23 28.09
N SER A 560 7.85 -26.10 28.22
CA SER A 560 8.09 -27.51 28.56
C SER A 560 7.00 -28.46 28.05
N LEU A 561 7.40 -29.66 27.75
CA LEU A 561 6.53 -30.83 27.62
C LEU A 561 6.83 -31.74 28.78
N VAL A 562 5.87 -31.96 29.64
CA VAL A 562 5.95 -32.89 30.80
C VAL A 562 5.18 -34.13 30.45
N LEU A 563 5.85 -35.27 30.52
CA LEU A 563 5.25 -36.61 30.44
C LEU A 563 5.12 -37.18 31.85
N SER A 564 3.93 -37.61 32.22
CA SER A 564 3.63 -38.14 33.57
C SER A 564 2.80 -39.39 33.48
N LYS A 565 2.80 -40.17 34.58
CA LYS A 565 2.04 -41.43 34.73
C LYS A 565 2.32 -42.43 33.62
N ILE A 566 3.58 -42.56 33.25
CA ILE A 566 3.98 -43.49 32.22
C ILE A 566 4.25 -44.83 32.85
N ASN A 567 3.36 -45.79 32.62
CA ASN A 567 3.58 -47.19 32.91
C ASN A 567 3.80 -47.92 31.60
N GLY A 568 4.94 -48.55 31.46
CA GLY A 568 5.34 -49.17 30.21
C GLY A 568 6.09 -50.46 30.41
N GLN A 569 6.53 -51.03 29.30
CA GLN A 569 7.35 -52.23 29.24
C GLN A 569 8.58 -51.92 28.37
N PHE A 570 9.75 -52.25 28.89
CA PHE A 570 10.98 -52.32 28.15
C PHE A 570 11.42 -53.77 28.10
N GLU A 571 11.43 -54.36 26.91
CA GLU A 571 11.54 -55.78 26.69
C GLU A 571 10.51 -56.55 27.55
N HIS A 572 10.95 -57.17 28.67
CA HIS A 572 10.10 -57.97 29.57
C HIS A 572 9.92 -57.32 30.95
N SER A 573 10.56 -56.17 31.19
CA SER A 573 10.55 -55.51 32.49
C SER A 573 9.53 -54.38 32.56
N PRO A 574 8.62 -54.35 33.56
CA PRO A 574 7.72 -53.23 33.78
C PRO A 574 8.53 -52.01 34.22
N ILE A 575 8.24 -50.87 33.62
CA ILE A 575 8.88 -49.60 33.95
C ILE A 575 7.83 -48.51 34.22
N ALA A 576 8.18 -47.64 35.15
CA ALA A 576 7.45 -46.40 35.35
C ALA A 576 8.44 -45.24 35.14
N PHE A 577 8.05 -44.24 34.38
CA PHE A 577 8.90 -43.07 34.23
C PHE A 577 8.11 -41.76 34.06
N SER A 578 8.78 -40.67 34.30
CA SER A 578 8.35 -39.32 33.94
C SER A 578 9.43 -38.64 33.12
N GLY A 579 9.04 -37.77 32.21
CA GLY A 579 9.97 -37.06 31.32
C GLY A 579 9.66 -35.58 31.20
N LEU A 580 10.70 -34.78 31.06
CA LEU A 580 10.62 -33.34 30.80
C LEU A 580 11.43 -33.02 29.57
N ILE A 581 10.79 -32.37 28.58
CA ILE A 581 11.46 -31.79 27.44
C ILE A 581 11.33 -30.27 27.58
N SER A 582 12.48 -29.58 27.69
CA SER A 582 12.51 -28.12 27.76
C SER A 582 12.40 -27.50 26.35
N SER A 583 11.57 -26.47 26.21
CA SER A 583 11.40 -25.68 24.98
C SER A 583 11.12 -26.54 23.74
N PRO A 584 10.08 -27.41 23.70
CA PRO A 584 9.86 -28.41 22.65
C PRO A 584 9.67 -27.81 21.24
N LEU A 585 9.29 -26.55 21.12
CA LEU A 585 9.13 -25.85 19.84
C LEU A 585 10.44 -25.23 19.29
N ASN A 586 11.48 -25.15 20.11
CA ASN A 586 12.77 -24.56 19.73
C ASN A 586 13.79 -25.62 19.30
N CYS A 587 13.44 -26.88 19.35
CA CYS A 587 14.33 -27.96 18.99
C CYS A 587 14.49 -28.05 17.47
N THR A 588 15.73 -28.07 17.01
CA THR A 588 16.08 -28.22 15.58
C THR A 588 17.05 -29.37 15.40
N GLY A 589 17.25 -29.86 14.16
CA GLY A 589 18.22 -30.93 13.87
C GLY A 589 19.65 -30.59 14.28
N SER A 590 19.97 -29.29 14.35
CA SER A 590 21.26 -28.77 14.80
C SER A 590 21.32 -28.44 16.29
N ALA A 591 20.18 -28.35 16.97
CA ALA A 591 20.06 -28.08 18.41
C ALA A 591 18.99 -29.00 19.00
N PRO A 592 19.35 -30.25 19.38
CA PRO A 592 18.42 -31.20 19.97
C PRO A 592 17.92 -30.72 21.34
N CYS A 593 16.65 -31.02 21.63
CA CYS A 593 16.08 -30.71 22.94
C CYS A 593 16.77 -31.47 24.05
N PRO A 594 17.13 -30.82 25.15
CA PRO A 594 17.50 -31.55 26.37
C PRO A 594 16.29 -32.36 26.88
N LEU A 595 16.43 -33.65 26.92
CA LEU A 595 15.47 -34.56 27.50
C LEU A 595 15.95 -34.93 28.92
N GLN A 596 15.14 -34.65 29.92
CA GLN A 596 15.34 -35.08 31.29
C GLN A 596 14.28 -36.13 31.60
N PHE A 597 14.66 -37.25 32.12
CA PHE A 597 13.71 -38.28 32.52
C PHE A 597 14.17 -38.95 33.81
N ASP A 598 13.20 -39.29 34.65
CA ASP A 598 13.37 -40.11 35.83
C ASP A 598 12.77 -41.50 35.51
N LEU A 599 13.61 -42.52 35.60
CA LEU A 599 13.23 -43.89 35.33
C LEU A 599 13.19 -44.68 36.65
N HIS A 600 12.07 -45.29 36.95
CA HIS A 600 11.89 -46.17 38.08
C HIS A 600 11.69 -47.61 37.57
N LEU A 601 12.55 -48.49 38.00
CA LEU A 601 12.56 -49.92 37.65
C LEU A 601 12.41 -50.73 38.91
N ASP A 602 11.36 -51.56 38.99
CA ASP A 602 11.16 -52.47 40.14
C ASP A 602 12.09 -53.69 40.07
N THR A 603 12.36 -54.18 38.88
CA THR A 603 13.29 -55.26 38.59
C THR A 603 13.97 -55.01 37.24
N LEU A 604 15.29 -55.16 37.18
CA LEU A 604 16.07 -55.10 35.94
C LEU A 604 16.68 -56.49 35.68
N ALA A 605 16.32 -57.16 34.60
CA ALA A 605 17.03 -58.35 34.12
C ALA A 605 18.34 -57.86 33.44
N LEU A 606 19.49 -58.32 33.94
CA LEU A 606 20.81 -57.99 33.47
C LEU A 606 21.05 -58.15 31.93
N PRO A 607 20.39 -59.07 31.22
CA PRO A 607 20.48 -59.14 29.75
C PRO A 607 19.88 -57.95 29.04
N ASP A 608 18.94 -57.23 29.66
CA ASP A 608 18.20 -56.13 29.08
C ASP A 608 18.98 -54.79 29.18
N ALA A 609 20.05 -54.78 29.97
CA ALA A 609 20.89 -53.58 30.25
C ALA A 609 22.20 -53.51 29.45
N ALA A 610 22.46 -54.45 28.56
CA ALA A 610 23.74 -54.56 27.82
C ALA A 610 23.70 -53.94 26.39
#